data_fafcc669ee0bba60378d81b05dc8a42c
#
_entry.id   fafcc669ee0bba60378d81b05dc8a42c
#
_cell.length_a   1.000
_cell.length_b   1.000
_cell.length_c   1.000
_cell.angle_alpha   90.00
_cell.angle_beta   90.00
_cell.angle_gamma   90.00
#
_symmetry.space_group_name_H-M   'P 1'
#
loop_
_entity.id
_entity.type
_entity.pdbx_description
1 polymer ?
#
loop_
_entity_poly.entity_id
_entity_poly.type
_entity_poly.pdbx_seq_one_letter_code
_entity_poly.pdbx_strand_id
1 'polypeptide(L)'
;MVYVRQLDSAAEYLAATHLLRISLLEATNHMSCIACTDPSAAWFVLADSGNCPVSAYAVLSRARGVLLSPFMTPNEASALARYLRTLSLPMPGTVRGLPESVAGFAVNMPHDITREAWLYRLDRVKLPANAVAGTLTVATDTHAAQLRAWYKLFKRECFDETLDDVVASALVQRGLWRKALYVWIADGVVVGFGGVAPPMTTDAMTVYMLGPIFIAPDARGHGFSKGLTAAISATLLDTCPTPQASITLYADVKNPAANAAYKAVGFLPIERDVTCALRREP
;
A
#
# COMPACT_ATOMS: atom_id res chain seq x y z
N MET A 1 -10.03 -17.18 24.91
CA MET A 1 -11.03 -16.90 23.80
C MET A 1 -10.67 -15.53 23.24
N VAL A 2 -10.46 -15.42 21.93
CA VAL A 2 -10.10 -14.12 21.33
C VAL A 2 -11.27 -13.14 21.50
N TYR A 3 -10.97 -12.00 22.10
CA TYR A 3 -11.90 -10.87 22.24
C TYR A 3 -11.73 -9.93 21.06
N VAL A 4 -12.84 -9.59 20.39
CA VAL A 4 -12.87 -8.65 19.27
C VAL A 4 -13.73 -7.45 19.64
N ARG A 5 -13.22 -6.23 19.42
CA ARG A 5 -13.94 -4.99 19.69
C ARG A 5 -13.89 -4.08 18.46
N GLN A 6 -15.02 -3.56 18.07
CA GLN A 6 -15.11 -2.46 17.11
C GLN A 6 -14.82 -1.14 17.85
N LEU A 7 -14.11 -0.25 17.18
CA LEU A 7 -13.77 1.08 17.67
C LEU A 7 -14.67 2.14 17.02
N ASP A 8 -14.88 3.25 17.71
CA ASP A 8 -15.84 4.29 17.28
C ASP A 8 -15.22 5.29 16.30
N SER A 9 -13.89 5.40 16.26
CA SER A 9 -13.21 6.41 15.42
C SER A 9 -11.81 6.01 15.00
N ALA A 10 -11.31 6.68 13.94
CA ALA A 10 -9.91 6.58 13.53
C ALA A 10 -8.94 7.04 14.63
N ALA A 11 -9.33 8.04 15.43
CA ALA A 11 -8.50 8.52 16.53
C ALA A 11 -8.34 7.45 17.63
N GLU A 12 -9.44 6.77 18.00
CA GLU A 12 -9.40 5.64 18.94
C GLU A 12 -8.54 4.49 18.38
N TYR A 13 -8.71 4.16 17.08
CA TYR A 13 -7.87 3.16 16.41
C TYR A 13 -6.39 3.52 16.49
N LEU A 14 -6.03 4.76 16.16
CA LEU A 14 -4.64 5.20 16.21
C LEU A 14 -4.04 5.12 17.62
N ALA A 15 -4.82 5.46 18.64
CA ALA A 15 -4.39 5.37 20.04
C ALA A 15 -4.25 3.90 20.49
N ALA A 16 -5.28 3.08 20.27
CA ALA A 16 -5.31 1.69 20.72
C ALA A 16 -4.25 0.80 20.05
N THR A 17 -3.85 1.12 18.83
CA THR A 17 -2.90 0.32 18.04
C THR A 17 -1.50 0.93 17.99
N HIS A 18 -1.24 2.04 18.70
CA HIS A 18 -0.02 2.83 18.58
C HIS A 18 1.26 1.99 18.70
N LEU A 19 1.41 1.22 19.79
CA LEU A 19 2.63 0.43 20.05
C LEU A 19 2.86 -0.64 18.97
N LEU A 20 1.79 -1.31 18.53
CA LEU A 20 1.89 -2.32 17.46
C LEU A 20 2.30 -1.67 16.13
N ARG A 21 1.70 -0.54 15.78
CA ARG A 21 1.97 0.11 14.50
C ARG A 21 3.39 0.65 14.40
N ILE A 22 3.91 1.26 15.46
CA ILE A 22 5.28 1.81 15.46
C ILE A 22 6.35 0.72 15.45
N SER A 23 6.07 -0.48 15.96
CA SER A 23 7.04 -1.59 15.94
C SER A 23 7.26 -2.17 14.54
N LEU A 24 6.27 -2.05 13.63
CA LEU A 24 6.34 -2.45 12.22
C LEU A 24 5.68 -1.40 11.32
N LEU A 25 6.13 -0.13 11.45
CA LEU A 25 5.51 0.99 10.75
C LEU A 25 5.53 0.80 9.22
N GLU A 26 6.58 0.18 8.68
CA GLU A 26 6.73 -0.11 7.26
C GLU A 26 5.62 -1.04 6.74
N ALA A 27 5.26 -2.06 7.53
CA ALA A 27 4.22 -3.01 7.14
C ALA A 27 2.80 -2.47 7.39
N THR A 28 2.65 -1.48 8.26
CA THR A 28 1.34 -1.00 8.74
C THR A 28 0.92 0.36 8.19
N ASN A 29 1.84 1.09 7.53
CA ASN A 29 1.58 2.47 7.08
C ASN A 29 0.37 2.57 6.13
N HIS A 30 0.19 1.62 5.23
CA HIS A 30 -0.93 1.62 4.29
C HIS A 30 -2.29 1.46 5.00
N MET A 31 -2.37 0.61 6.04
CA MET A 31 -3.59 0.44 6.85
C MET A 31 -3.94 1.73 7.60
N SER A 32 -2.94 2.35 8.20
CA SER A 32 -3.10 3.62 8.92
C SER A 32 -3.57 4.74 7.96
N CYS A 33 -2.99 4.80 6.76
CA CYS A 33 -3.42 5.76 5.75
C CYS A 33 -4.89 5.55 5.36
N ILE A 34 -5.32 4.30 5.11
CA ILE A 34 -6.70 3.96 4.77
C ILE A 34 -7.64 4.27 5.95
N ALA A 35 -7.26 3.87 7.16
CA ALA A 35 -8.04 4.11 8.36
C ALA A 35 -8.36 5.60 8.58
N CYS A 36 -7.41 6.49 8.22
CA CYS A 36 -7.57 7.92 8.39
C CYS A 36 -8.23 8.64 7.20
N THR A 37 -8.21 8.04 5.99
CA THR A 37 -8.66 8.73 4.76
C THR A 37 -9.92 8.15 4.15
N ASP A 38 -10.35 6.96 4.55
CA ASP A 38 -11.58 6.33 4.07
C ASP A 38 -12.74 6.60 5.05
N PRO A 39 -13.73 7.44 4.69
CA PRO A 39 -14.85 7.75 5.57
C PRO A 39 -15.79 6.56 5.81
N SER A 40 -15.65 5.48 5.01
CA SER A 40 -16.43 4.24 5.18
C SER A 40 -15.73 3.20 6.04
N ALA A 41 -14.53 3.50 6.56
CA ALA A 41 -13.75 2.54 7.33
C ALA A 41 -14.40 2.24 8.68
N ALA A 42 -14.34 0.96 9.08
CA ALA A 42 -14.60 0.51 10.43
C ALA A 42 -13.30 -0.15 10.98
N TRP A 43 -13.07 0.03 12.26
CA TRP A 43 -11.82 -0.34 12.91
C TRP A 43 -12.08 -1.39 13.99
N PHE A 44 -11.19 -2.37 14.07
CA PHE A 44 -11.30 -3.48 15.00
C PHE A 44 -9.96 -3.71 15.69
N VAL A 45 -10.02 -4.06 16.97
CA VAL A 45 -8.88 -4.54 17.76
C VAL A 45 -9.20 -5.91 18.34
N LEU A 46 -8.15 -6.70 18.52
CA LEU A 46 -8.21 -8.05 19.06
C LEU A 46 -7.27 -8.17 20.26
N ALA A 47 -7.66 -9.01 21.22
CA ALA A 47 -6.88 -9.34 22.40
C ALA A 47 -7.27 -10.73 22.91
N ASP A 48 -6.45 -11.33 23.77
CA ASP A 48 -6.78 -12.64 24.38
C ASP A 48 -7.99 -12.58 25.31
N SER A 49 -8.22 -11.41 25.92
CA SER A 49 -9.42 -11.09 26.72
C SER A 49 -9.66 -9.58 26.72
N GLY A 50 -10.84 -9.15 27.19
CA GLY A 50 -11.20 -7.72 27.24
C GLY A 50 -10.28 -6.84 28.10
N ASN A 51 -9.47 -7.44 28.98
CA ASN A 51 -8.53 -6.75 29.87
C ASN A 51 -7.06 -6.91 29.43
N CYS A 52 -6.80 -7.66 28.35
CA CYS A 52 -5.44 -7.84 27.83
C CYS A 52 -5.07 -6.70 26.85
N PRO A 53 -3.78 -6.43 26.70
CA PRO A 53 -3.29 -5.54 25.65
C PRO A 53 -3.77 -6.00 24.25
N VAL A 54 -3.95 -5.04 23.36
CA VAL A 54 -4.25 -5.33 21.95
C VAL A 54 -3.10 -6.12 21.33
N SER A 55 -3.45 -7.28 20.74
CA SER A 55 -2.50 -8.18 20.08
C SER A 55 -2.52 -8.04 18.56
N ALA A 56 -3.69 -7.68 17.99
CA ALA A 56 -3.87 -7.49 16.56
C ALA A 56 -4.96 -6.46 16.27
N TYR A 57 -5.04 -6.04 15.02
CA TYR A 57 -6.08 -5.09 14.58
C TYR A 57 -6.45 -5.31 13.11
N ALA A 58 -7.60 -4.77 12.72
CA ALA A 58 -8.06 -4.81 11.34
C ALA A 58 -8.77 -3.52 10.95
N VAL A 59 -8.78 -3.24 9.66
CA VAL A 59 -9.55 -2.15 9.05
C VAL A 59 -10.47 -2.74 7.99
N LEU A 60 -11.77 -2.51 8.12
CA LEU A 60 -12.76 -2.83 7.09
C LEU A 60 -13.04 -1.57 6.28
N SER A 61 -12.84 -1.62 4.98
CA SER A 61 -13.13 -0.57 4.01
C SER A 61 -14.07 -1.10 2.94
N ARG A 62 -15.08 -0.33 2.56
CA ARG A 62 -16.00 -0.73 1.47
C ARG A 62 -15.26 -0.92 0.15
N ALA A 63 -14.26 -0.09 -0.12
CA ALA A 63 -13.52 -0.13 -1.37
C ALA A 63 -12.40 -1.18 -1.39
N ARG A 64 -11.91 -1.63 -0.22
CA ARG A 64 -10.71 -2.46 -0.13
C ARG A 64 -10.90 -3.78 0.61
N GLY A 65 -12.10 -4.05 1.13
CA GLY A 65 -12.39 -5.20 1.97
C GLY A 65 -11.76 -5.12 3.35
N VAL A 66 -11.45 -6.25 3.94
CA VAL A 66 -10.80 -6.35 5.25
C VAL A 66 -9.29 -6.36 5.07
N LEU A 67 -8.61 -5.48 5.80
CA LEU A 67 -7.15 -5.42 5.90
C LEU A 67 -6.76 -5.95 7.29
N LEU A 68 -6.00 -7.03 7.34
CA LEU A 68 -5.51 -7.66 8.55
C LEU A 68 -4.14 -7.10 8.92
N SER A 69 -3.87 -6.89 10.21
CA SER A 69 -2.55 -6.47 10.67
C SER A 69 -1.52 -7.59 10.53
N PRO A 70 -0.23 -7.27 10.35
CA PRO A 70 0.83 -8.28 10.26
C PRO A 70 1.04 -9.08 11.56
N PHE A 71 0.46 -8.63 12.67
CA PHE A 71 0.51 -9.35 13.97
C PHE A 71 -0.59 -10.38 14.12
N MET A 72 -1.60 -10.38 13.25
CA MET A 72 -2.79 -11.21 13.42
C MET A 72 -2.48 -12.68 13.19
N THR A 73 -2.72 -13.49 14.19
CA THR A 73 -2.65 -14.95 14.08
C THR A 73 -3.84 -15.52 13.31
N PRO A 74 -3.74 -16.76 12.76
CA PRO A 74 -4.89 -17.42 12.11
C PRO A 74 -6.12 -17.54 13.02
N ASN A 75 -5.92 -17.77 14.33
CA ASN A 75 -7.01 -17.87 15.30
C ASN A 75 -7.72 -16.53 15.51
N GLU A 76 -6.97 -15.43 15.60
CA GLU A 76 -7.52 -14.08 15.71
C GLU A 76 -8.26 -13.70 14.43
N ALA A 77 -7.70 -14.00 13.27
CA ALA A 77 -8.33 -13.75 11.98
C ALA A 77 -9.66 -14.51 11.84
N SER A 78 -9.70 -15.78 12.28
CA SER A 78 -10.94 -16.57 12.33
C SER A 78 -11.96 -16.00 13.33
N ALA A 79 -11.51 -15.50 14.48
CA ALA A 79 -12.39 -14.84 15.46
C ALA A 79 -12.98 -13.54 14.89
N LEU A 80 -12.18 -12.73 14.20
CA LEU A 80 -12.64 -11.53 13.50
C LEU A 80 -13.68 -11.88 12.44
N ALA A 81 -13.45 -12.91 11.63
CA ALA A 81 -14.39 -13.33 10.59
C ALA A 81 -15.75 -13.75 11.20
N ARG A 82 -15.74 -14.48 12.32
CA ARG A 82 -16.98 -14.81 13.06
C ARG A 82 -17.67 -13.56 13.59
N TYR A 83 -16.91 -12.65 14.21
CA TYR A 83 -17.45 -11.41 14.75
C TYR A 83 -18.11 -10.55 13.66
N LEU A 84 -17.47 -10.37 12.50
CA LEU A 84 -18.03 -9.59 11.39
C LEU A 84 -19.37 -10.15 10.90
N ARG A 85 -19.59 -11.47 10.99
CA ARG A 85 -20.86 -12.10 10.64
C ARG A 85 -21.99 -11.75 11.63
N THR A 86 -21.67 -11.38 12.87
CA THR A 86 -22.66 -10.95 13.86
C THR A 86 -23.10 -9.50 13.68
N LEU A 87 -22.32 -8.72 12.91
CA LEU A 87 -22.65 -7.34 12.61
C LEU A 87 -23.63 -7.26 11.44
N SER A 88 -24.52 -6.27 11.47
CA SER A 88 -25.42 -5.96 10.35
C SER A 88 -24.69 -5.30 9.17
N LEU A 89 -23.40 -5.53 9.04
CA LEU A 89 -22.58 -5.04 7.93
C LEU A 89 -22.52 -6.07 6.80
N PRO A 90 -22.53 -5.63 5.54
CA PRO A 90 -22.33 -6.55 4.43
C PRO A 90 -20.94 -7.20 4.57
N MET A 91 -20.89 -8.52 4.43
CA MET A 91 -19.60 -9.25 4.41
C MET A 91 -18.70 -8.67 3.33
N PRO A 92 -17.42 -8.44 3.63
CA PRO A 92 -16.47 -7.90 2.68
C PRO A 92 -16.29 -8.86 1.49
N GLY A 93 -16.11 -8.30 0.30
CA GLY A 93 -15.81 -9.10 -0.89
C GLY A 93 -14.36 -9.59 -0.96
N THR A 94 -13.47 -8.97 -0.18
CA THR A 94 -12.04 -9.30 -0.16
C THR A 94 -11.45 -9.23 1.24
N VAL A 95 -10.40 -10.01 1.46
CA VAL A 95 -9.54 -9.94 2.65
C VAL A 95 -8.08 -9.86 2.21
N ARG A 96 -7.29 -9.07 2.91
CA ARG A 96 -5.88 -8.85 2.61
C ARG A 96 -5.03 -8.88 3.89
N GLY A 97 -3.86 -9.49 3.81
CA GLY A 97 -2.89 -9.60 4.91
C GLY A 97 -1.82 -10.64 4.63
N LEU A 98 -1.18 -11.13 5.69
CA LEU A 98 -0.26 -12.27 5.62
C LEU A 98 -0.99 -13.53 5.14
N PRO A 99 -0.32 -14.43 4.40
CA PRO A 99 -0.93 -15.67 3.91
C PRO A 99 -1.65 -16.48 4.98
N GLU A 100 -1.02 -16.68 6.13
CA GLU A 100 -1.58 -17.45 7.25
C GLU A 100 -2.78 -16.76 7.91
N SER A 101 -2.74 -15.45 8.06
CA SER A 101 -3.84 -14.67 8.64
C SER A 101 -5.04 -14.68 7.69
N VAL A 102 -4.80 -14.52 6.39
CA VAL A 102 -5.86 -14.58 5.37
C VAL A 102 -6.48 -15.98 5.30
N ALA A 103 -5.67 -17.04 5.37
CA ALA A 103 -6.15 -18.41 5.43
C ALA A 103 -7.01 -18.66 6.68
N GLY A 104 -6.60 -18.13 7.85
CA GLY A 104 -7.37 -18.19 9.08
C GLY A 104 -8.71 -17.44 8.98
N PHE A 105 -8.73 -16.27 8.36
CA PHE A 105 -9.96 -15.50 8.13
C PHE A 105 -10.93 -16.24 7.21
N ALA A 106 -10.43 -16.82 6.13
CA ALA A 106 -11.22 -17.46 5.07
C ALA A 106 -11.49 -18.96 5.32
N VAL A 107 -11.08 -19.53 6.45
CA VAL A 107 -11.07 -20.98 6.72
C VAL A 107 -12.41 -21.69 6.42
N ASN A 108 -13.53 -21.02 6.61
CA ASN A 108 -14.88 -21.57 6.37
C ASN A 108 -15.63 -20.78 5.26
N MET A 109 -14.91 -20.21 4.33
CA MET A 109 -15.50 -19.44 3.22
C MET A 109 -14.86 -19.87 1.91
N PRO A 110 -15.65 -20.13 0.86
CA PRO A 110 -15.10 -20.30 -0.47
C PRO A 110 -14.35 -19.04 -0.89
N HIS A 111 -13.09 -19.18 -1.31
CA HIS A 111 -12.25 -18.05 -1.65
C HIS A 111 -11.23 -18.37 -2.72
N ASP A 112 -10.75 -17.35 -3.41
CA ASP A 112 -9.66 -17.43 -4.37
C ASP A 112 -8.60 -16.40 -4.06
N ILE A 113 -7.33 -16.80 -4.12
CA ILE A 113 -6.22 -15.85 -4.07
C ILE A 113 -6.21 -15.09 -5.40
N THR A 114 -6.51 -13.80 -5.34
CA THR A 114 -6.56 -12.92 -6.53
C THR A 114 -5.26 -12.17 -6.75
N ARG A 115 -4.47 -11.97 -5.69
CA ARG A 115 -3.20 -11.26 -5.78
C ARG A 115 -2.24 -11.70 -4.69
N GLU A 116 -0.95 -11.79 -5.06
CA GLU A 116 0.16 -11.93 -4.14
C GLU A 116 1.19 -10.85 -4.42
N ALA A 117 1.69 -10.21 -3.38
CA ALA A 117 2.68 -9.15 -3.50
C ALA A 117 3.79 -9.32 -2.46
N TRP A 118 4.99 -8.86 -2.79
CA TRP A 118 6.00 -8.57 -1.82
C TRP A 118 5.84 -7.14 -1.29
N LEU A 119 5.90 -6.95 0.01
CA LEU A 119 6.22 -5.68 0.63
C LEU A 119 7.74 -5.54 0.63
N TYR A 120 8.22 -4.48 0.03
CA TYR A 120 9.63 -4.10 0.00
C TYR A 120 9.90 -2.92 0.89
N ARG A 121 11.10 -2.88 1.48
CA ARG A 121 11.64 -1.77 2.25
C ARG A 121 12.97 -1.30 1.67
N LEU A 122 13.19 0.01 1.72
CA LEU A 122 14.45 0.68 1.39
C LEU A 122 14.81 1.67 2.48
N ASP A 123 15.98 1.50 3.07
CA ASP A 123 16.56 2.44 4.04
C ASP A 123 17.67 3.27 3.39
N ARG A 124 18.27 2.78 2.32
CA ARG A 124 19.35 3.44 1.58
C ARG A 124 19.31 3.09 0.10
N VAL A 125 19.36 4.12 -0.74
CA VAL A 125 19.43 3.94 -2.19
C VAL A 125 20.80 3.38 -2.58
N LYS A 126 20.78 2.28 -3.34
CA LYS A 126 21.94 1.82 -4.10
C LYS A 126 21.86 2.49 -5.48
N LEU A 127 22.73 3.45 -5.73
CA LEU A 127 22.80 4.05 -7.05
C LEU A 127 23.17 2.97 -8.07
N PRO A 128 22.45 2.88 -9.20
CA PRO A 128 22.82 1.94 -10.25
C PRO A 128 24.21 2.28 -10.77
N ALA A 129 25.01 1.25 -11.07
CA ALA A 129 26.40 1.41 -11.53
C ALA A 129 26.50 2.27 -12.81
N ASN A 130 25.44 2.28 -13.63
CA ASN A 130 25.29 3.15 -14.81
C ASN A 130 24.13 4.10 -14.56
N ALA A 131 24.37 5.40 -14.69
CA ALA A 131 23.33 6.40 -14.62
C ALA A 131 22.26 6.10 -15.67
N VAL A 132 21.01 5.97 -15.24
CA VAL A 132 19.87 5.86 -16.16
C VAL A 132 19.65 7.24 -16.76
N ALA A 133 19.62 7.34 -18.09
CA ALA A 133 19.39 8.59 -18.78
C ALA A 133 18.01 9.19 -18.37
N GLY A 134 18.00 10.50 -18.09
CA GLY A 134 16.78 11.22 -17.73
C GLY A 134 16.89 11.99 -16.42
N THR A 135 15.84 12.73 -16.12
CA THR A 135 15.73 13.59 -14.93
C THR A 135 14.39 13.42 -14.25
N LEU A 136 14.41 13.54 -12.91
CA LEU A 136 13.21 13.57 -12.09
C LEU A 136 12.68 15.00 -12.00
N THR A 137 11.37 15.17 -12.20
CA THR A 137 10.70 16.46 -12.02
C THR A 137 9.39 16.25 -11.26
N VAL A 138 9.04 17.17 -10.37
CA VAL A 138 7.72 17.18 -9.73
C VAL A 138 6.67 17.47 -10.81
N ALA A 139 5.64 16.65 -10.86
CA ALA A 139 4.56 16.83 -11.82
C ALA A 139 3.77 18.12 -11.56
N THR A 140 3.31 18.76 -12.64
CA THR A 140 2.50 19.97 -12.62
C THR A 140 1.20 19.76 -13.41
N ASP A 141 0.32 20.75 -13.41
CA ASP A 141 -0.95 20.68 -14.15
C ASP A 141 -0.76 20.44 -15.66
N THR A 142 0.38 20.83 -16.24
CA THR A 142 0.71 20.53 -17.65
C THR A 142 0.79 19.03 -17.93
N HIS A 143 1.08 18.21 -16.92
CA HIS A 143 1.16 16.74 -17.02
C HIS A 143 -0.19 16.06 -16.75
N ALA A 144 -1.22 16.79 -16.26
CA ALA A 144 -2.43 16.19 -15.71
C ALA A 144 -3.16 15.27 -16.70
N ALA A 145 -3.27 15.67 -17.98
CA ALA A 145 -3.95 14.87 -19.00
C ALA A 145 -3.23 13.53 -19.24
N GLN A 146 -1.91 13.57 -19.39
CA GLN A 146 -1.08 12.38 -19.59
C GLN A 146 -1.10 11.46 -18.38
N LEU A 147 -0.99 12.03 -17.17
CA LEU A 147 -1.03 11.27 -15.93
C LEU A 147 -2.38 10.56 -15.72
N ARG A 148 -3.51 11.18 -16.07
CA ARG A 148 -4.84 10.52 -16.05
C ARG A 148 -4.87 9.29 -16.95
N ALA A 149 -4.41 9.44 -18.19
CA ALA A 149 -4.35 8.32 -19.13
C ALA A 149 -3.46 7.19 -18.59
N TRP A 150 -2.30 7.52 -18.05
CA TRP A 150 -1.36 6.54 -17.48
C TRP A 150 -1.84 5.91 -16.18
N TYR A 151 -2.57 6.63 -15.34
CA TYR A 151 -3.21 6.04 -14.16
C TYR A 151 -4.23 4.96 -14.53
N LYS A 152 -5.03 5.21 -15.59
CA LYS A 152 -5.99 4.23 -16.12
C LYS A 152 -5.27 2.99 -16.67
N LEU A 153 -4.17 3.18 -17.43
CA LEU A 153 -3.34 2.07 -17.93
C LEU A 153 -2.70 1.29 -16.79
N PHE A 154 -2.12 1.97 -15.81
CA PHE A 154 -1.54 1.33 -14.63
C PHE A 154 -2.55 0.47 -13.88
N LYS A 155 -3.76 0.98 -13.67
CA LYS A 155 -4.82 0.23 -12.98
C LYS A 155 -5.25 -1.00 -13.76
N ARG A 156 -5.41 -0.88 -15.06
CA ARG A 156 -5.74 -2.00 -15.94
C ARG A 156 -4.63 -3.06 -15.96
N GLU A 157 -3.36 -2.64 -16.11
CA GLU A 157 -2.24 -3.59 -16.24
C GLU A 157 -1.88 -4.28 -14.92
N CYS A 158 -1.96 -3.57 -13.79
CA CYS A 158 -1.52 -4.09 -12.49
C CYS A 158 -2.63 -4.73 -11.67
N PHE A 159 -3.90 -4.40 -11.94
CA PHE A 159 -5.02 -4.79 -11.08
C PHE A 159 -6.21 -5.36 -11.85
N ASP A 160 -6.16 -5.36 -13.18
CA ASP A 160 -7.31 -5.67 -14.06
C ASP A 160 -8.54 -4.80 -13.74
N GLU A 161 -8.29 -3.55 -13.32
CA GLU A 161 -9.32 -2.59 -12.93
C GLU A 161 -9.52 -1.53 -14.02
N THR A 162 -10.78 -1.27 -14.37
CA THR A 162 -11.15 -0.10 -15.19
C THR A 162 -11.40 1.10 -14.28
N LEU A 163 -10.61 2.14 -14.44
CA LEU A 163 -10.74 3.39 -13.71
C LEU A 163 -11.52 4.40 -14.55
N ASP A 164 -12.60 4.96 -14.02
CA ASP A 164 -13.34 6.03 -14.70
C ASP A 164 -12.58 7.36 -14.68
N ASP A 165 -12.99 8.29 -15.54
CA ASP A 165 -12.30 9.58 -15.72
C ASP A 165 -12.42 10.50 -14.51
N VAL A 166 -13.51 10.43 -13.76
CA VAL A 166 -13.72 11.26 -12.56
C VAL A 166 -12.77 10.81 -11.46
N VAL A 167 -12.69 9.50 -11.21
CA VAL A 167 -11.78 8.93 -10.21
C VAL A 167 -10.33 9.15 -10.61
N ALA A 168 -9.98 8.92 -11.88
CA ALA A 168 -8.62 9.17 -12.37
C ALA A 168 -8.21 10.65 -12.22
N SER A 169 -9.11 11.57 -12.55
CA SER A 169 -8.89 13.01 -12.37
C SER A 169 -8.70 13.38 -10.90
N ALA A 170 -9.54 12.86 -10.02
CA ALA A 170 -9.44 13.13 -8.59
C ALA A 170 -8.13 12.63 -7.99
N LEU A 171 -7.65 11.44 -8.40
CA LEU A 171 -6.37 10.89 -7.96
C LEU A 171 -5.19 11.76 -8.41
N VAL A 172 -5.19 12.18 -9.69
CA VAL A 172 -4.13 13.03 -10.25
C VAL A 172 -4.14 14.40 -9.58
N GLN A 173 -5.29 15.07 -9.49
CA GLN A 173 -5.39 16.39 -8.87
C GLN A 173 -4.94 16.40 -7.42
N ARG A 174 -5.35 15.39 -6.63
CA ARG A 174 -4.88 15.22 -5.25
C ARG A 174 -3.37 15.05 -5.18
N GLY A 175 -2.81 14.26 -6.09
CA GLY A 175 -1.37 14.03 -6.15
C GLY A 175 -0.58 15.27 -6.54
N LEU A 176 -1.06 16.05 -7.52
CA LEU A 176 -0.48 17.34 -7.94
C LEU A 176 -0.54 18.36 -6.80
N TRP A 177 -1.71 18.54 -6.18
CA TRP A 177 -1.89 19.44 -5.03
C TRP A 177 -0.92 19.15 -3.88
N ARG A 178 -0.68 17.86 -3.61
CA ARG A 178 0.26 17.41 -2.57
C ARG A 178 1.72 17.44 -3.01
N LYS A 179 2.02 17.77 -4.27
CA LYS A 179 3.36 17.62 -4.88
C LYS A 179 3.93 16.21 -4.71
N ALA A 180 3.06 15.21 -4.75
CA ALA A 180 3.36 13.81 -4.50
C ALA A 180 3.40 12.95 -5.77
N LEU A 181 3.35 13.58 -6.95
CA LEU A 181 3.54 12.95 -8.25
C LEU A 181 4.81 13.50 -8.89
N TYR A 182 5.58 12.60 -9.47
CA TYR A 182 6.83 12.86 -10.15
C TYR A 182 6.77 12.31 -11.57
N VAL A 183 7.43 12.96 -12.50
CA VAL A 183 7.62 12.48 -13.87
C VAL A 183 9.09 12.21 -14.15
N TRP A 184 9.37 11.21 -14.98
CA TRP A 184 10.69 10.94 -15.53
C TRP A 184 10.77 11.46 -16.94
N ILE A 185 11.74 12.33 -17.20
CA ILE A 185 11.97 12.96 -18.51
C ILE A 185 13.27 12.39 -19.08
N ALA A 186 13.18 11.76 -20.24
CA ALA A 186 14.32 11.29 -21.02
C ALA A 186 14.26 11.92 -22.41
N ASP A 187 15.40 12.46 -22.89
CA ASP A 187 15.51 13.15 -24.19
C ASP A 187 14.41 14.21 -24.42
N GLY A 188 14.07 14.95 -23.34
CA GLY A 188 13.03 15.99 -23.37
C GLY A 188 11.59 15.48 -23.40
N VAL A 189 11.37 14.16 -23.34
CA VAL A 189 10.05 13.53 -23.37
C VAL A 189 9.73 12.92 -21.99
N VAL A 190 8.49 13.10 -21.54
CA VAL A 190 8.00 12.44 -20.33
C VAL A 190 7.74 10.96 -20.66
N VAL A 191 8.48 10.05 -20.03
CA VAL A 191 8.45 8.60 -20.33
C VAL A 191 7.84 7.76 -19.20
N GLY A 192 7.57 8.35 -18.04
CA GLY A 192 6.97 7.62 -16.92
C GLY A 192 6.63 8.54 -15.77
N PHE A 193 5.94 7.99 -14.77
CA PHE A 193 5.62 8.71 -13.55
C PHE A 193 5.68 7.81 -12.32
N GLY A 194 5.86 8.45 -11.17
CA GLY A 194 5.78 7.82 -9.85
C GLY A 194 4.99 8.66 -8.89
N GLY A 195 4.36 8.00 -7.93
CA GLY A 195 3.59 8.65 -6.88
C GLY A 195 4.06 8.27 -5.48
N VAL A 196 3.71 9.11 -4.51
CA VAL A 196 3.98 8.89 -3.09
C VAL A 196 2.68 9.05 -2.31
N ALA A 197 2.31 8.02 -1.55
CA ALA A 197 1.17 8.09 -0.64
C ALA A 197 1.46 9.08 0.50
N PRO A 198 0.43 9.55 1.25
CA PRO A 198 0.67 10.28 2.49
C PRO A 198 1.63 9.51 3.39
N PRO A 199 2.73 10.12 3.85
CA PRO A 199 3.67 9.46 4.74
C PRO A 199 3.05 9.22 6.12
N MET A 200 3.55 8.22 6.81
CA MET A 200 3.30 8.01 8.23
C MET A 200 4.53 8.45 9.00
N THR A 201 4.33 9.36 9.96
CA THR A 201 5.42 9.99 10.70
C THR A 201 5.21 9.80 12.19
N THR A 202 6.29 9.45 12.88
CA THR A 202 6.46 9.52 14.33
C THR A 202 7.59 10.51 14.64
N ASP A 203 7.84 10.79 15.90
CA ASP A 203 8.98 11.67 16.29
C ASP A 203 10.34 11.11 15.85
N ALA A 204 10.46 9.79 15.75
CA ALA A 204 11.70 9.10 15.42
C ALA A 204 11.84 8.78 13.93
N MET A 205 10.74 8.51 13.23
CA MET A 205 10.78 7.89 11.90
C MET A 205 9.64 8.36 10.99
N THR A 206 9.95 8.55 9.72
CA THR A 206 8.96 8.71 8.64
C THR A 206 9.04 7.54 7.67
N VAL A 207 7.89 6.93 7.39
CA VAL A 207 7.77 5.90 6.36
C VAL A 207 6.98 6.45 5.18
N TYR A 208 7.61 6.42 4.02
CA TYR A 208 7.02 6.76 2.74
C TYR A 208 6.56 5.50 2.02
N MET A 209 5.46 5.55 1.31
CA MET A 209 5.02 4.46 0.45
C MET A 209 4.97 4.92 -1.01
N LEU A 210 5.79 4.29 -1.85
CA LEU A 210 5.79 4.55 -3.29
C LEU A 210 4.68 3.79 -4.00
N GLY A 211 4.02 4.48 -4.90
CA GLY A 211 3.04 3.91 -5.83
C GLY A 211 2.01 4.94 -6.29
N PRO A 212 1.66 4.89 -7.57
CA PRO A 212 2.15 4.00 -8.63
C PRO A 212 3.58 4.26 -9.06
N ILE A 213 4.23 3.28 -9.72
CA ILE A 213 5.41 3.46 -10.56
C ILE A 213 5.04 2.92 -11.93
N PHE A 214 5.08 3.76 -12.95
CA PHE A 214 4.65 3.41 -14.31
C PHE A 214 5.61 4.00 -15.34
N ILE A 215 5.97 3.18 -16.32
CA ILE A 215 6.71 3.59 -17.51
C ILE A 215 5.82 3.32 -18.72
N ALA A 216 5.72 4.31 -19.61
CA ALA A 216 4.96 4.22 -20.84
C ALA A 216 5.40 2.97 -21.64
N PRO A 217 4.47 2.21 -22.25
CA PRO A 217 4.79 0.94 -22.91
C PRO A 217 5.92 1.03 -23.93
N ASP A 218 5.95 2.09 -24.71
CA ASP A 218 6.95 2.40 -25.75
C ASP A 218 8.32 2.80 -25.19
N ALA A 219 8.38 3.17 -23.91
CA ALA A 219 9.61 3.56 -23.22
C ALA A 219 10.16 2.46 -22.29
N ARG A 220 9.57 1.27 -22.28
CA ARG A 220 10.02 0.15 -21.44
C ARG A 220 11.32 -0.47 -21.97
N GLY A 221 12.02 -1.22 -21.11
CA GLY A 221 13.30 -1.88 -21.49
C GLY A 221 14.55 -1.02 -21.27
N HIS A 222 14.42 0.28 -21.10
CA HIS A 222 15.55 1.23 -20.97
C HIS A 222 16.00 1.47 -19.51
N GLY A 223 15.40 0.76 -18.53
CA GLY A 223 15.76 0.91 -17.13
C GLY A 223 15.14 2.13 -16.43
N PHE A 224 14.27 2.89 -17.08
CA PHE A 224 13.69 4.13 -16.54
C PHE A 224 12.94 3.93 -15.21
N SER A 225 12.31 2.76 -15.00
CA SER A 225 11.68 2.46 -13.70
C SER A 225 12.69 2.45 -12.55
N LYS A 226 13.92 1.96 -12.77
CA LYS A 226 15.01 2.02 -11.77
C LYS A 226 15.43 3.46 -11.50
N GLY A 227 15.65 4.25 -12.56
CA GLY A 227 16.02 5.66 -12.45
C GLY A 227 14.96 6.46 -11.69
N LEU A 228 13.71 6.37 -12.12
CA LEU A 228 12.57 7.03 -11.49
C LEU A 228 12.44 6.65 -10.01
N THR A 229 12.45 5.34 -9.70
CA THR A 229 12.31 4.85 -8.32
C THR A 229 13.48 5.30 -7.44
N ALA A 230 14.72 5.19 -7.95
CA ALA A 230 15.92 5.61 -7.21
C ALA A 230 15.90 7.11 -6.93
N ALA A 231 15.55 7.92 -7.92
CA ALA A 231 15.54 9.38 -7.77
C ALA A 231 14.45 9.88 -6.82
N ILE A 232 13.22 9.32 -6.91
CA ILE A 232 12.16 9.64 -5.93
C ILE A 232 12.63 9.24 -4.53
N SER A 233 13.18 8.02 -4.38
CA SER A 233 13.65 7.52 -3.09
C SER A 233 14.75 8.39 -2.50
N ALA A 234 15.74 8.78 -3.28
CA ALA A 234 16.81 9.67 -2.84
C ALA A 234 16.23 11.01 -2.36
N THR A 235 15.37 11.64 -3.17
CA THR A 235 14.73 12.91 -2.80
C THR A 235 13.97 12.82 -1.47
N LEU A 236 13.22 11.74 -1.26
CA LEU A 236 12.45 11.55 -0.02
C LEU A 236 13.34 11.32 1.21
N LEU A 237 14.41 10.54 1.06
CA LEU A 237 15.36 10.29 2.16
C LEU A 237 16.14 11.55 2.50
N ASP A 238 16.60 12.31 1.50
CA ASP A 238 17.39 13.53 1.68
C ASP A 238 16.59 14.69 2.30
N THR A 239 15.28 14.72 2.05
CA THR A 239 14.39 15.78 2.55
C THR A 239 13.55 15.35 3.76
N CYS A 240 13.82 14.18 4.32
CA CYS A 240 13.06 13.66 5.44
C CYS A 240 13.20 14.54 6.69
N PRO A 241 12.10 14.93 7.35
CA PRO A 241 12.15 15.79 8.52
C PRO A 241 12.50 15.06 9.82
N THR A 242 12.50 13.73 9.84
CA THR A 242 12.77 12.91 11.03
C THR A 242 14.17 12.29 10.99
N PRO A 243 14.74 11.89 12.15
CA PRO A 243 16.06 11.29 12.22
C PRO A 243 16.22 10.01 11.37
N GLN A 244 15.13 9.28 11.19
CA GLN A 244 15.11 8.06 10.37
C GLN A 244 14.04 8.15 9.29
N ALA A 245 14.32 7.58 8.14
CA ALA A 245 13.39 7.43 7.05
C ALA A 245 13.46 6.02 6.46
N SER A 246 12.31 5.52 6.03
CA SER A 246 12.21 4.28 5.29
C SER A 246 11.22 4.45 4.14
N ILE A 247 11.45 3.74 3.05
CA ILE A 247 10.55 3.75 1.90
C ILE A 247 10.04 2.36 1.66
N THR A 248 8.73 2.23 1.49
CA THR A 248 8.07 0.96 1.18
C THR A 248 7.39 1.00 -0.16
N LEU A 249 7.20 -0.17 -0.75
CA LEU A 249 6.34 -0.37 -1.91
C LEU A 249 5.83 -1.81 -1.95
N TYR A 250 4.73 -2.03 -2.66
CA TYR A 250 4.23 -3.36 -2.97
C TYR A 250 4.48 -3.69 -4.43
N ALA A 251 5.01 -4.90 -4.68
CA ALA A 251 5.22 -5.42 -6.02
C ALA A 251 4.59 -6.80 -6.18
N ASP A 252 3.80 -6.98 -7.24
CA ASP A 252 3.21 -8.27 -7.58
C ASP A 252 4.33 -9.32 -7.76
N VAL A 253 4.17 -10.50 -7.14
CA VAL A 253 5.15 -11.59 -7.25
C VAL A 253 5.29 -12.07 -8.68
N LYS A 254 4.25 -11.94 -9.49
CA LYS A 254 4.19 -12.32 -10.91
C LYS A 254 4.83 -11.28 -11.85
N ASN A 255 5.34 -10.15 -11.33
CA ASN A 255 6.03 -9.14 -12.12
C ASN A 255 7.54 -9.17 -11.90
N PRO A 256 8.29 -10.05 -12.57
CA PRO A 256 9.73 -10.21 -12.35
C PRO A 256 10.52 -8.96 -12.74
N ALA A 257 10.07 -8.19 -13.73
CA ALA A 257 10.74 -6.97 -14.17
C ALA A 257 10.71 -5.87 -13.09
N ALA A 258 9.54 -5.64 -12.47
CA ALA A 258 9.42 -4.71 -11.36
C ALA A 258 10.22 -5.16 -10.14
N ASN A 259 10.11 -6.44 -9.76
CA ASN A 259 10.86 -7.01 -8.64
C ASN A 259 12.38 -6.87 -8.84
N ALA A 260 12.90 -7.13 -10.05
CA ALA A 260 14.32 -6.94 -10.38
C ALA A 260 14.72 -5.47 -10.32
N ALA A 261 13.87 -4.56 -10.81
CA ALA A 261 14.13 -3.13 -10.77
C ALA A 261 14.24 -2.61 -9.32
N TYR A 262 13.32 -2.98 -8.45
CA TYR A 262 13.33 -2.55 -7.04
C TYR A 262 14.52 -3.11 -6.26
N LYS A 263 14.86 -4.39 -6.45
CA LYS A 263 16.07 -4.99 -5.86
C LYS A 263 17.35 -4.28 -6.33
N ALA A 264 17.43 -3.89 -7.60
CA ALA A 264 18.57 -3.14 -8.14
C ALA A 264 18.71 -1.74 -7.51
N VAL A 265 17.60 -1.08 -7.16
CA VAL A 265 17.62 0.20 -6.43
C VAL A 265 18.08 0.02 -4.98
N GLY A 266 17.93 -1.17 -4.42
CA GLY A 266 18.33 -1.50 -3.05
C GLY A 266 17.19 -1.92 -2.14
N PHE A 267 15.97 -2.04 -2.66
CA PHE A 267 14.83 -2.54 -1.91
C PHE A 267 15.01 -4.01 -1.51
N LEU A 268 14.69 -4.31 -0.26
CA LEU A 268 14.70 -5.66 0.30
C LEU A 268 13.25 -6.12 0.54
N PRO A 269 12.88 -7.34 0.15
CA PRO A 269 11.58 -7.89 0.49
C PRO A 269 11.54 -8.18 1.98
N ILE A 270 10.48 -7.73 2.66
CA ILE A 270 10.31 -7.93 4.11
C ILE A 270 9.12 -8.83 4.45
N GLU A 271 8.07 -8.84 3.61
CA GLU A 271 6.86 -9.57 3.94
C GLU A 271 6.08 -9.97 2.68
N ARG A 272 5.34 -11.08 2.77
CA ARG A 272 4.35 -11.49 1.76
C ARG A 272 2.99 -10.94 2.15
N ASP A 273 2.27 -10.44 1.15
CA ASP A 273 0.93 -9.91 1.29
C ASP A 273 0.04 -10.60 0.24
N VAL A 274 -1.09 -11.16 0.68
CA VAL A 274 -2.05 -11.79 -0.22
C VAL A 274 -3.41 -11.11 -0.14
N THR A 275 -4.11 -11.07 -1.26
CA THR A 275 -5.51 -10.66 -1.34
C THR A 275 -6.33 -11.83 -1.81
N CYS A 276 -7.36 -12.17 -1.05
CA CYS A 276 -8.35 -13.18 -1.43
C CYS A 276 -9.70 -12.52 -1.75
N ALA A 277 -10.32 -12.94 -2.84
CA ALA A 277 -11.74 -12.70 -3.07
C ALA A 277 -12.56 -13.74 -2.30
N LEU A 278 -13.53 -13.26 -1.52
CA LEU A 278 -14.45 -14.10 -0.76
C LEU A 278 -15.70 -14.31 -1.59
N ARG A 279 -16.06 -15.57 -1.83
CA ARG A 279 -17.30 -15.92 -2.53
C ARG A 279 -18.43 -15.95 -1.50
N ARG A 280 -19.57 -15.37 -1.86
CA ARG A 280 -20.80 -15.58 -1.09
C ARG A 280 -21.26 -17.02 -1.33
N GLU A 281 -21.64 -17.71 -0.27
CA GLU A 281 -22.45 -18.91 -0.45
C GLU A 281 -23.77 -18.51 -1.13
N PRO A 282 -24.23 -19.31 -2.11
CA PRO A 282 -25.46 -19.03 -2.85
C PRO A 282 -26.69 -19.00 -1.94
#